data_4a237c53b4f044f49aa51d1ed98eabfc
#
_entry.id   4a237c53b4f044f49aa51d1ed98eabfc
#
_cell.length_a   1.000
_cell.length_b   1.000
_cell.length_c   1.000
_cell.angle_alpha   90.00
_cell.angle_beta   90.00
_cell.angle_gamma   90.00
#
_symmetry.space_group_name_H-M   'P 1'
#
loop_
_entity.id
_entity.type
_entity.pdbx_description
1 polymer ?
#
loop_
_entity_poly.entity_id
_entity_poly.type
_entity_poly.pdbx_seq_one_letter_code
_entity_poly.pdbx_strand_id
1 'polypeptide(L)'
;IQDIAYDEISLLATESRAMVLRAWNEYLLWGGLPESVGLAVKRDYLSSTFQKIYLGDIASRNKIANPNLLRLMVKKLAENVGQPVSYNRLANVLSTISGRISMPTVSKYIEYSEAAWLLLRLRNVSAPFTEKETSCKYYFIDKGVLDPLLLDGETMLLENIVALALFHKSGHAADHTR
;
A
#
# COMPACT_ATOMS: atom_id res chain seq x y z
N ILE A 1 2.03 -12.50 14.61
CA ILE A 1 1.79 -11.74 15.86
C ILE A 1 0.38 -12.11 16.26
N GLN A 2 0.19 -12.83 17.38
CA GLN A 2 -1.14 -13.10 17.91
C GLN A 2 -1.83 -11.77 18.22
N ASP A 3 -3.14 -11.70 17.97
CA ASP A 3 -3.99 -10.55 18.33
C ASP A 3 -3.96 -10.37 19.85
N ILE A 4 -3.02 -9.56 20.33
CA ILE A 4 -2.95 -9.17 21.73
C ILE A 4 -3.73 -7.87 21.84
N ALA A 5 -4.85 -7.89 22.58
CA ALA A 5 -5.61 -6.68 22.84
C ALA A 5 -4.78 -5.66 23.66
N TYR A 6 -5.01 -4.37 23.46
CA TYR A 6 -4.25 -3.30 24.12
C TYR A 6 -4.24 -3.45 25.66
N ASP A 7 -5.35 -3.90 26.24
CA ASP A 7 -5.48 -4.16 27.67
C ASP A 7 -4.60 -5.32 28.15
N GLU A 8 -4.36 -6.33 27.29
CA GLU A 8 -3.46 -7.44 27.59
C GLU A 8 -1.99 -7.02 27.62
N ILE A 9 -1.59 -6.05 26.76
CA ILE A 9 -0.22 -5.51 26.75
C ILE A 9 0.11 -4.83 28.08
N SER A 10 -0.85 -4.18 28.70
CA SER A 10 -0.66 -3.51 30.01
C SER A 10 -0.42 -4.49 31.16
N LEU A 11 -0.90 -5.73 31.02
CA LEU A 11 -0.75 -6.83 32.00
C LEU A 11 0.53 -7.64 31.78
N LEU A 12 1.25 -7.45 30.68
CA LEU A 12 2.50 -8.16 30.43
C LEU A 12 3.60 -7.72 31.39
N ALA A 13 4.48 -8.66 31.73
CA ALA A 13 5.71 -8.34 32.43
C ALA A 13 6.52 -7.31 31.64
N THR A 14 7.27 -6.45 32.32
CA THR A 14 8.03 -5.33 31.73
C THR A 14 8.88 -5.77 30.55
N GLU A 15 9.50 -6.92 30.63
CA GLU A 15 10.34 -7.48 29.57
C GLU A 15 9.53 -7.87 28.32
N SER A 16 8.41 -8.56 28.48
CA SER A 16 7.51 -8.94 27.40
C SER A 16 6.90 -7.71 26.72
N ARG A 17 6.53 -6.69 27.51
CA ARG A 17 6.05 -5.41 26.98
C ARG A 17 7.11 -4.69 26.15
N ALA A 18 8.36 -4.68 26.60
CA ALA A 18 9.47 -4.09 25.84
C ALA A 18 9.73 -4.81 24.51
N MET A 19 9.58 -6.14 24.48
CA MET A 19 9.68 -6.92 23.23
C MET A 19 8.56 -6.57 22.25
N VAL A 20 7.32 -6.49 22.70
CA VAL A 20 6.17 -6.10 21.84
C VAL A 20 6.35 -4.69 21.30
N LEU A 21 6.73 -3.73 22.13
CA LEU A 21 6.98 -2.34 21.71
C LEU A 21 8.14 -2.25 20.70
N ARG A 22 9.20 -3.04 20.88
CA ARG A 22 10.31 -3.10 19.92
C ARG A 22 9.85 -3.66 18.58
N ALA A 23 9.12 -4.77 18.58
CA ALA A 23 8.55 -5.36 17.36
C ALA A 23 7.58 -4.40 16.66
N TRP A 24 6.77 -3.68 17.41
CA TRP A 24 5.87 -2.66 16.89
C TRP A 24 6.64 -1.50 16.23
N ASN A 25 7.66 -0.98 16.89
CA ASN A 25 8.50 0.08 16.33
C ASN A 25 9.22 -0.39 15.06
N GLU A 26 9.69 -1.63 15.04
CA GLU A 26 10.31 -2.23 13.86
C GLU A 26 9.31 -2.33 12.70
N TYR A 27 8.09 -2.77 12.96
CA TYR A 27 7.00 -2.80 11.99
C TYR A 27 6.62 -1.40 11.49
N LEU A 28 6.55 -0.41 12.38
CA LEU A 28 6.31 1.00 12.01
C LEU A 28 7.41 1.58 11.12
N LEU A 29 8.65 1.13 11.26
CA LEU A 29 9.76 1.62 10.46
C LEU A 29 9.87 0.90 9.12
N TRP A 30 9.75 -0.43 9.09
CA TRP A 30 10.15 -1.25 7.96
C TRP A 30 9.04 -2.06 7.30
N GLY A 31 7.83 -2.02 7.85
CA GLY A 31 6.72 -2.86 7.38
C GLY A 31 6.78 -4.28 7.95
N GLY A 32 5.94 -5.16 7.40
CA GLY A 32 5.73 -6.52 7.88
C GLY A 32 6.12 -7.62 6.90
N LEU A 33 6.91 -7.34 5.87
CA LEU A 33 7.39 -8.36 4.94
C LEU A 33 8.27 -9.37 5.69
N PRO A 34 7.89 -10.67 5.75
CA PRO A 34 8.57 -11.67 6.57
C PRO A 34 10.07 -11.78 6.26
N GLU A 35 10.44 -11.66 4.99
CA GLU A 35 11.82 -11.78 4.54
C GLU A 35 12.69 -10.60 4.96
N SER A 36 12.07 -9.47 5.34
CA SER A 36 12.79 -8.30 5.85
C SER A 36 13.17 -8.44 7.34
N VAL A 37 12.50 -9.35 8.06
CA VAL A 37 12.74 -9.57 9.48
C VAL A 37 14.15 -10.14 9.69
N GLY A 38 14.93 -9.49 10.54
CA GLY A 38 16.31 -9.92 10.83
C GLY A 38 17.38 -9.45 9.83
N LEU A 39 17.00 -8.78 8.73
CA LEU A 39 18.00 -8.20 7.82
C LEU A 39 18.68 -6.99 8.44
N ALA A 40 20.00 -6.91 8.29
CA ALA A 40 20.78 -5.75 8.74
C ALA A 40 20.53 -4.52 7.87
N VAL A 41 20.31 -4.70 6.56
CA VAL A 41 20.08 -3.62 5.57
C VAL A 41 18.71 -3.80 4.92
N LYS A 42 17.66 -3.40 5.67
CA LYS A 42 16.26 -3.55 5.23
C LYS A 42 15.91 -2.63 4.06
N ARG A 43 16.44 -1.41 4.03
CA ARG A 43 16.11 -0.41 3.00
C ARG A 43 16.42 -0.89 1.58
N ASP A 44 17.59 -1.51 1.38
CA ASP A 44 17.99 -2.01 0.06
C ASP A 44 17.11 -3.18 -0.36
N TYR A 45 16.77 -4.06 0.59
CA TYR A 45 15.84 -5.16 0.35
C TYR A 45 14.45 -4.64 -0.07
N LEU A 46 13.87 -3.69 0.67
CA LEU A 46 12.56 -3.12 0.38
C LEU A 46 12.55 -2.39 -0.97
N SER A 47 13.59 -1.59 -1.26
CA SER A 47 13.75 -0.93 -2.57
C SER A 47 13.85 -1.93 -3.71
N SER A 48 14.63 -3.00 -3.56
CA SER A 48 14.78 -4.04 -4.58
C SER A 48 13.49 -4.85 -4.75
N THR A 49 12.77 -5.11 -3.67
CA THR A 49 11.46 -5.78 -3.71
C THR A 49 10.43 -4.93 -4.44
N PHE A 50 10.36 -3.64 -4.15
CA PHE A 50 9.49 -2.73 -4.90
C PHE A 50 9.83 -2.72 -6.39
N GLN A 51 11.15 -2.66 -6.73
CA GLN A 51 11.57 -2.71 -8.15
C GLN A 51 11.16 -4.02 -8.84
N LYS A 52 11.30 -5.17 -8.17
CA LYS A 52 10.86 -6.46 -8.71
C LYS A 52 9.36 -6.47 -8.97
N ILE A 53 8.55 -5.96 -8.05
CA ILE A 53 7.09 -5.88 -8.21
C ILE A 53 6.74 -4.99 -9.41
N TYR A 54 7.21 -3.73 -9.45
CA TYR A 54 6.74 -2.82 -10.48
C TYR A 54 7.34 -3.09 -11.85
N LEU A 55 8.62 -3.52 -11.97
CA LEU A 55 9.25 -3.86 -13.26
C LEU A 55 8.92 -5.28 -13.71
N GLY A 56 9.02 -6.26 -12.83
CA GLY A 56 8.82 -7.67 -13.13
C GLY A 56 7.34 -8.04 -13.21
N ASP A 57 6.65 -7.91 -12.09
CA ASP A 57 5.27 -8.42 -11.99
C ASP A 57 4.25 -7.52 -12.67
N ILE A 58 4.47 -6.21 -12.73
CA ILE A 58 3.52 -5.29 -13.35
C ILE A 58 3.96 -4.94 -14.79
N ALA A 59 5.11 -4.27 -14.93
CA ALA A 59 5.48 -3.72 -16.23
C ALA A 59 5.79 -4.80 -17.26
N SER A 60 6.63 -5.77 -16.92
CA SER A 60 7.05 -6.83 -17.85
C SER A 60 5.89 -7.76 -18.20
N ARG A 61 5.15 -8.25 -17.20
CA ARG A 61 4.02 -9.16 -17.39
C ARG A 61 2.92 -8.56 -18.27
N ASN A 62 2.65 -7.27 -18.11
CA ASN A 62 1.62 -6.56 -18.87
C ASN A 62 2.15 -5.82 -20.11
N LYS A 63 3.41 -6.02 -20.47
CA LYS A 63 4.07 -5.40 -21.64
C LYS A 63 3.90 -3.87 -21.64
N ILE A 64 4.07 -3.23 -20.49
CA ILE A 64 3.95 -1.79 -20.35
C ILE A 64 5.12 -1.12 -21.08
N ALA A 65 4.83 -0.34 -22.11
CA ALA A 65 5.85 0.34 -22.92
C ALA A 65 6.62 1.42 -22.16
N ASN A 66 5.99 2.05 -21.17
CA ASN A 66 6.61 3.10 -20.35
C ASN A 66 6.54 2.78 -18.84
N PRO A 67 7.51 2.00 -18.31
CA PRO A 67 7.57 1.68 -16.89
C PRO A 67 7.74 2.92 -15.98
N ASN A 68 8.38 3.99 -16.49
CA ASN A 68 8.53 5.23 -15.73
C ASN A 68 7.18 5.89 -15.44
N LEU A 69 6.24 5.83 -16.39
CA LEU A 69 4.89 6.33 -16.18
C LEU A 69 4.18 5.55 -15.06
N LEU A 70 4.31 4.21 -15.06
CA LEU A 70 3.78 3.37 -13.99
C LEU A 70 4.38 3.78 -12.63
N ARG A 71 5.70 3.98 -12.55
CA ARG A 71 6.38 4.42 -11.33
C ARG A 71 5.88 5.76 -10.83
N LEU A 72 5.71 6.74 -11.73
CA LEU A 72 5.16 8.05 -11.38
C LEU A 72 3.73 7.96 -10.87
N MET A 73 2.90 7.13 -11.51
CA MET A 73 1.54 6.87 -11.05
C MET A 73 1.51 6.26 -9.65
N VAL A 74 2.32 5.23 -9.41
CA VAL A 74 2.41 4.56 -8.10
C VAL A 74 2.89 5.55 -7.03
N LYS A 75 3.90 6.38 -7.35
CA LYS A 75 4.36 7.44 -6.45
C LYS A 75 3.25 8.44 -6.14
N LYS A 76 2.49 8.86 -7.16
CA LYS A 76 1.38 9.79 -6.95
C LYS A 76 0.25 9.19 -6.10
N LEU A 77 -0.02 7.89 -6.22
CA LEU A 77 -0.93 7.18 -5.34
C LEU A 77 -0.41 7.10 -3.91
N ALA A 78 0.89 6.89 -3.72
CA ALA A 78 1.54 6.90 -2.41
C ALA A 78 1.37 8.25 -1.69
N GLU A 79 1.56 9.36 -2.40
CA GLU A 79 1.34 10.72 -1.87
C GLU A 79 -0.13 11.02 -1.52
N ASN A 80 -1.07 10.20 -1.98
CA ASN A 80 -2.50 10.36 -1.77
C ASN A 80 -3.14 9.16 -1.04
N VAL A 81 -2.36 8.41 -0.27
CA VAL A 81 -2.89 7.32 0.56
C VAL A 81 -4.05 7.84 1.41
N GLY A 82 -5.15 7.07 1.44
CA GLY A 82 -6.34 7.42 2.19
C GLY A 82 -7.24 8.49 1.56
N GLN A 83 -6.79 9.17 0.51
CA GLN A 83 -7.60 10.16 -0.19
C GLN A 83 -8.28 9.56 -1.42
N PRO A 84 -9.52 9.99 -1.75
CA PRO A 84 -10.17 9.58 -2.99
C PRO A 84 -9.37 10.01 -4.22
N VAL A 85 -9.11 9.08 -5.12
CA VAL A 85 -8.34 9.32 -6.35
C VAL A 85 -9.26 9.31 -7.56
N SER A 86 -9.37 10.45 -8.25
CA SER A 86 -10.04 10.54 -9.55
C SER A 86 -9.07 10.16 -10.67
N TYR A 87 -9.46 9.19 -11.50
CA TYR A 87 -8.64 8.74 -12.63
C TYR A 87 -8.39 9.84 -13.65
N ASN A 88 -9.38 10.69 -13.92
CA ASN A 88 -9.21 11.84 -14.80
C ASN A 88 -8.19 12.84 -14.25
N ARG A 89 -8.27 13.15 -12.95
CA ARG A 89 -7.31 14.05 -12.31
C ARG A 89 -5.90 13.47 -12.32
N LEU A 90 -5.77 12.16 -12.05
CA LEU A 90 -4.48 11.47 -12.09
C LEU A 90 -3.91 11.45 -13.51
N ALA A 91 -4.71 11.16 -14.54
CA ALA A 91 -4.30 11.22 -15.93
C ALA A 91 -3.80 12.62 -16.33
N ASN A 92 -4.52 13.67 -15.92
CA ASN A 92 -4.11 15.05 -16.18
C ASN A 92 -2.75 15.37 -15.51
N VAL A 93 -2.57 15.03 -14.24
CA VAL A 93 -1.30 15.25 -13.53
C VAL A 93 -0.14 14.49 -14.21
N LEU A 94 -0.34 13.23 -14.58
CA LEU A 94 0.68 12.44 -15.26
C LEU A 94 0.98 12.99 -16.68
N SER A 95 -0.03 13.56 -17.33
CA SER A 95 0.14 14.16 -18.68
C SER A 95 1.04 15.39 -18.67
N THR A 96 1.14 16.12 -17.56
CA THR A 96 2.08 17.27 -17.46
C THR A 96 3.54 16.85 -17.46
N ILE A 97 3.82 15.59 -17.09
CA ILE A 97 5.19 15.07 -16.96
C ILE A 97 5.58 14.18 -18.16
N SER A 98 4.66 13.34 -18.62
CA SER A 98 4.96 12.24 -19.55
C SER A 98 4.24 12.34 -20.91
N GLY A 99 3.65 13.51 -21.23
CA GLY A 99 2.83 13.67 -22.40
C GLY A 99 1.42 13.12 -22.22
N ARG A 100 0.59 13.15 -23.26
CA ARG A 100 -0.84 12.83 -23.19
C ARG A 100 -1.11 11.42 -22.65
N ILE A 101 -1.70 11.34 -21.47
CA ILE A 101 -2.11 10.10 -20.81
C ILE A 101 -3.64 10.06 -20.73
N SER A 102 -4.20 8.92 -21.12
CA SER A 102 -5.65 8.72 -21.08
C SER A 102 -6.11 8.12 -19.73
N MET A 103 -7.34 8.41 -19.34
CA MET A 103 -7.97 7.79 -18.17
C MET A 103 -8.00 6.24 -18.26
N PRO A 104 -8.30 5.60 -19.42
CA PRO A 104 -8.22 4.16 -19.55
C PRO A 104 -6.82 3.58 -19.30
N THR A 105 -5.76 4.32 -19.62
CA THR A 105 -4.37 3.90 -19.32
C THR A 105 -4.14 3.88 -17.80
N VAL A 106 -4.59 4.91 -17.10
CA VAL A 106 -4.52 4.98 -15.64
C VAL A 106 -5.30 3.83 -15.00
N SER A 107 -6.54 3.59 -15.45
CA SER A 107 -7.37 2.49 -14.95
C SER A 107 -6.66 1.14 -15.07
N LYS A 108 -6.12 0.83 -16.27
CA LYS A 108 -5.37 -0.41 -16.50
C LYS A 108 -4.14 -0.55 -15.59
N TYR A 109 -3.37 0.52 -15.41
CA TYR A 109 -2.19 0.46 -14.56
C TYR A 109 -2.54 0.23 -13.10
N ILE A 110 -3.66 0.80 -12.64
CA ILE A 110 -4.21 0.53 -11.29
C ILE A 110 -4.62 -0.94 -11.18
N GLU A 111 -5.39 -1.46 -12.13
CA GLU A 111 -5.81 -2.87 -12.16
C GLU A 111 -4.61 -3.84 -12.15
N TYR A 112 -3.56 -3.55 -12.91
CA TYR A 112 -2.34 -4.35 -12.90
C TYR A 112 -1.61 -4.28 -11.55
N SER A 113 -1.63 -3.13 -10.91
CA SER A 113 -1.01 -2.94 -9.59
C SER A 113 -1.80 -3.67 -8.49
N GLU A 114 -3.13 -3.74 -8.61
CA GLU A 114 -3.98 -4.55 -7.74
C GLU A 114 -3.76 -6.05 -7.96
N ALA A 115 -3.69 -6.49 -9.22
CA ALA A 115 -3.44 -7.88 -9.57
C ALA A 115 -2.06 -8.38 -9.11
N ALA A 116 -1.09 -7.48 -8.98
CA ALA A 116 0.24 -7.76 -8.43
C ALA A 116 0.32 -7.60 -6.89
N TRP A 117 -0.80 -7.42 -6.23
CA TRP A 117 -0.87 -7.19 -4.77
C TRP A 117 -0.02 -5.99 -4.29
N LEU A 118 0.22 -5.00 -5.14
CA LEU A 118 0.87 -3.76 -4.74
C LEU A 118 -0.11 -2.80 -4.09
N LEU A 119 -1.35 -2.77 -4.59
CA LEU A 119 -2.41 -1.86 -4.16
C LEU A 119 -3.65 -2.64 -3.69
N LEU A 120 -4.29 -2.10 -2.65
CA LEU A 120 -5.62 -2.46 -2.20
C LEU A 120 -6.58 -1.31 -2.49
N ARG A 121 -7.70 -1.59 -3.14
CA ARG A 121 -8.76 -0.62 -3.44
C ARG A 121 -9.84 -0.63 -2.37
N LEU A 122 -10.17 0.54 -1.85
CA LEU A 122 -11.33 0.74 -0.99
C LEU A 122 -12.36 1.61 -1.71
N ARG A 123 -13.55 1.06 -1.94
CA ARG A 123 -14.68 1.75 -2.56
C ARG A 123 -15.55 2.40 -1.51
N ASN A 124 -16.10 3.59 -1.82
CA ASN A 124 -17.13 4.19 -1.00
C ASN A 124 -18.48 3.49 -1.27
N VAL A 125 -18.94 2.66 -0.34
CA VAL A 125 -20.18 1.86 -0.48
C VAL A 125 -21.43 2.73 -0.62
N SER A 126 -21.42 3.93 -0.04
CA SER A 126 -22.56 4.85 -0.02
C SER A 126 -22.61 5.79 -1.23
N ALA A 127 -21.54 5.83 -2.05
CA ALA A 127 -21.49 6.71 -3.22
C ALA A 127 -22.37 6.20 -4.38
N PRO A 128 -22.80 7.07 -5.32
CA PRO A 128 -23.40 6.65 -6.58
C PRO A 128 -22.50 5.71 -7.37
N PHE A 129 -23.09 4.85 -8.23
CA PHE A 129 -22.36 3.81 -8.97
C PHE A 129 -21.12 4.35 -9.71
N THR A 130 -21.29 5.44 -10.44
CA THR A 130 -20.17 6.06 -11.20
C THR A 130 -19.02 6.48 -10.30
N GLU A 131 -19.32 7.05 -9.15
CA GLU A 131 -18.30 7.51 -8.20
C GLU A 131 -17.62 6.33 -7.49
N LYS A 132 -18.35 5.24 -7.20
CA LYS A 132 -17.78 4.00 -6.66
C LYS A 132 -16.65 3.45 -7.53
N GLU A 133 -16.76 3.57 -8.84
CA GLU A 133 -15.79 3.01 -9.79
C GLU A 133 -14.67 3.99 -10.17
N THR A 134 -14.92 5.29 -10.07
CA THR A 134 -13.97 6.32 -10.56
C THR A 134 -13.32 7.15 -9.48
N SER A 135 -13.74 6.99 -8.21
CA SER A 135 -13.21 7.73 -7.07
C SER A 135 -13.02 6.81 -5.87
N CYS A 136 -11.96 6.01 -5.90
CA CYS A 136 -11.62 5.06 -4.87
C CYS A 136 -10.44 5.56 -4.04
N LYS A 137 -10.34 5.04 -2.81
CA LYS A 137 -9.11 5.17 -2.00
C LYS A 137 -8.19 3.99 -2.28
N TYR A 138 -6.89 4.23 -2.23
CA TYR A 138 -5.87 3.20 -2.44
C TYR A 138 -4.93 3.13 -1.26
N TYR A 139 -4.58 1.90 -0.89
CA TYR A 139 -3.63 1.58 0.16
C TYR A 139 -2.61 0.59 -0.38
N PHE A 140 -1.41 0.61 0.16
CA PHE A 140 -0.36 -0.32 -0.23
C PHE A 140 -0.38 -1.54 0.69
N ILE A 141 -0.10 -2.72 0.13
CA ILE A 141 -0.13 -4.00 0.87
C ILE A 141 0.82 -4.04 2.06
N ASP A 142 1.89 -3.26 2.00
CA ASP A 142 2.87 -3.17 3.08
C ASP A 142 3.49 -1.77 3.14
N LYS A 143 3.72 -1.29 4.37
CA LYS A 143 4.36 -0.01 4.61
C LYS A 143 5.80 0.04 4.09
N GLY A 144 6.54 -1.06 4.21
CA GLY A 144 7.92 -1.14 3.75
C GLY A 144 8.06 -0.97 2.23
N VAL A 145 7.01 -1.34 1.46
CA VAL A 145 6.96 -1.10 0.02
C VAL A 145 6.61 0.36 -0.29
N LEU A 146 5.85 1.02 0.58
CA LEU A 146 5.43 2.41 0.44
C LEU A 146 6.57 3.40 0.79
N ASP A 147 7.37 3.11 1.81
CA ASP A 147 8.42 3.98 2.33
C ASP A 147 9.43 4.47 1.26
N PRO A 148 9.94 3.63 0.35
CA PRO A 148 10.85 4.08 -0.70
C PRO A 148 10.25 5.09 -1.70
N LEU A 149 8.92 5.26 -1.70
CA LEU A 149 8.20 6.17 -2.60
C LEU A 149 7.99 7.55 -1.99
N LEU A 150 8.03 7.65 -0.67
CA LEU A 150 7.74 8.88 0.08
C LEU A 150 9.03 9.45 0.70
N LEU A 151 9.21 10.76 0.56
CA LEU A 151 10.33 11.47 1.19
C LEU A 151 9.96 11.90 2.63
N ASP A 152 8.69 12.35 2.81
CA ASP A 152 8.13 12.79 4.10
C ASP A 152 6.67 12.32 4.17
N GLY A 153 6.40 11.17 4.77
CA GLY A 153 5.08 10.56 4.68
C GLY A 153 4.55 9.90 5.96
N GLU A 154 5.00 10.30 7.16
CA GLU A 154 4.66 9.62 8.41
C GLU A 154 3.14 9.45 8.63
N THR A 155 2.36 10.51 8.39
CA THR A 155 0.89 10.46 8.54
C THR A 155 0.24 9.48 7.56
N MET A 156 0.68 9.48 6.30
CA MET A 156 0.17 8.58 5.25
C MET A 156 0.56 7.13 5.54
N LEU A 157 1.76 6.91 6.08
CA LEU A 157 2.23 5.60 6.50
C LEU A 157 1.39 5.03 7.64
N LEU A 158 1.03 5.84 8.61
CA LEU A 158 0.15 5.43 9.72
C LEU A 158 -1.26 5.09 9.22
N GLU A 159 -1.85 5.94 8.37
CA GLU A 159 -3.17 5.66 7.78
C GLU A 159 -3.17 4.35 6.98
N ASN A 160 -2.09 4.07 6.24
CA ASN A 160 -1.94 2.82 5.50
C ASN A 160 -1.92 1.60 6.44
N ILE A 161 -1.18 1.68 7.56
CA ILE A 161 -1.10 0.60 8.56
C ILE A 161 -2.48 0.33 9.17
N VAL A 162 -3.20 1.37 9.57
CA VAL A 162 -4.55 1.25 10.13
C VAL A 162 -5.51 0.61 9.13
N ALA A 163 -5.47 1.03 7.86
CA ALA A 163 -6.28 0.43 6.81
C ALA A 163 -5.97 -1.07 6.64
N LEU A 164 -4.69 -1.45 6.60
CA LEU A 164 -4.29 -2.86 6.51
C LEU A 164 -4.79 -3.68 7.70
N ALA A 165 -4.68 -3.17 8.91
CA ALA A 165 -5.19 -3.85 10.10
C ALA A 165 -6.71 -4.10 10.02
N LEU A 166 -7.48 -3.12 9.51
CA LEU A 166 -8.92 -3.26 9.29
C LEU A 166 -9.24 -4.27 8.17
N PHE A 167 -8.47 -4.30 7.08
CA PHE A 167 -8.62 -5.30 6.02
C PHE A 167 -8.41 -6.71 6.55
N HIS A 168 -7.35 -6.95 7.31
CA HIS A 168 -7.08 -8.26 7.92
C HIS A 168 -8.21 -8.70 8.84
N LYS A 169 -8.70 -7.80 9.70
CA LYS A 169 -9.81 -8.10 10.62
C LYS A 169 -11.11 -8.44 9.89
N SER A 170 -11.43 -7.74 8.80
CA SER A 170 -12.65 -8.02 8.02
C SER A 170 -12.56 -9.32 7.22
N GLY A 171 -11.39 -9.70 6.74
CA GLY A 171 -11.15 -10.98 6.06
C GLY A 171 -11.35 -12.18 6.98
N HIS A 172 -10.88 -12.12 8.21
CA HIS A 172 -11.12 -13.16 9.21
C HIS A 172 -12.58 -13.29 9.63
N ALA A 173 -13.37 -12.21 9.64
CA ALA A 173 -14.80 -12.27 9.95
C ALA A 173 -15.60 -13.01 8.87
N ALA A 174 -15.14 -13.03 7.62
CA ALA A 174 -15.81 -13.74 6.53
C ALA A 174 -15.56 -15.25 6.54
N ASP A 175 -14.44 -15.73 7.09
CA ASP A 175 -14.10 -17.16 7.17
C ASP A 175 -14.83 -17.89 8.33
N HIS A 176 -15.29 -17.19 9.34
CA HIS A 176 -16.02 -17.80 10.48
C HIS A 176 -17.54 -17.89 10.28
N THR A 177 -18.06 -17.49 9.11
CA THR A 177 -19.50 -17.53 8.76
C THR A 177 -19.85 -18.54 7.66
N ARG A 178 -18.98 -19.52 7.41
CA ARG A 178 -19.26 -20.66 6.52
C ARG A 178 -19.34 -21.98 7.28
#